data_33bc24ee325bd94818e4e0550bbdb8f1
#
_entry.id   33bc24ee325bd94818e4e0550bbdb8f1
#
_cell.length_a   1.000
_cell.length_b   1.000
_cell.length_c   1.000
_cell.angle_alpha   90.00
_cell.angle_beta   90.00
_cell.angle_gamma   90.00
#
_symmetry.space_group_name_H-M   'P 1'
#
loop_
_entity.id
_entity.type
_entity.pdbx_description
1 polymer ?
#
loop_
_entity_poly.entity_id
_entity_poly.type
_entity_poly.pdbx_seq_one_letter_code
_entity_poly.pdbx_strand_id
1 'polypeptide(L)'
;IGRAVQQECRVYILDSRANLYSFSLNGKKEWVLDLAPILEKNQKTHHSGGIALNQENLFVATGFGEIFSIKLDGSINWKKRFDSPFRGAPIFSNNKIFVLNANDLAIALNKNGETIWTLQGATRPTLLSKGVSPAAKSNKLLLPFSAGQLKAVRPNNGAQIWKVAFDQSNKGEAYSIIGDFGGSPVIKSNKVFLVSSSGQLLALNLNSGRKIWSVLVGSNSTPVINGGSIFVVSTNGQLVRIDENNGEVIWSRNISGSTSSNEKFFGPTLAGNFLWITGTDGYLRKFDPSTGKEFSKHRIGNQILYRTYAVHDKLFIITKSGKIIAFD
;
A
#
# COMPACT_ATOMS: atom_id res chain seq x y z
N ILE A 1 -3.00 2.34 12.41
CA ILE A 1 -1.56 2.54 12.52
C ILE A 1 -0.98 2.68 11.13
N GLY A 2 -0.17 3.71 10.97
CA GLY A 2 0.14 4.33 9.73
C GLY A 2 1.19 3.65 8.85
N ARG A 3 1.45 4.32 7.75
CA ARG A 3 2.53 4.01 6.83
C ARG A 3 3.78 4.75 7.26
N ALA A 4 4.94 4.10 7.17
CA ALA A 4 6.23 4.73 7.37
C ALA A 4 6.83 5.13 6.01
N VAL A 5 7.45 6.30 5.95
CA VAL A 5 8.29 6.77 4.85
C VAL A 5 9.59 7.32 5.42
N GLN A 6 10.63 7.39 4.61
CA GLN A 6 11.97 7.79 5.03
C GLN A 6 12.52 8.88 4.13
N GLN A 7 13.22 9.83 4.75
CA GLN A 7 14.13 10.78 4.08
C GLN A 7 15.20 11.27 5.06
N GLU A 8 16.42 11.48 4.59
CA GLU A 8 17.52 12.12 5.34
C GLU A 8 17.75 11.53 6.74
N CYS A 9 17.92 10.23 6.84
CA CYS A 9 18.13 9.55 8.12
C CYS A 9 16.95 9.65 9.12
N ARG A 10 15.75 9.92 8.64
CA ARG A 10 14.51 10.00 9.44
C ARG A 10 13.45 9.02 8.97
N VAL A 11 12.64 8.57 9.91
CA VAL A 11 11.45 7.72 9.67
C VAL A 11 10.23 8.47 10.14
N TYR A 12 9.25 8.61 9.26
CA TYR A 12 7.98 9.27 9.56
C TYR A 12 6.86 8.24 9.65
N ILE A 13 6.05 8.32 10.69
CA ILE A 13 4.98 7.36 10.97
C ILE A 13 3.70 8.09 11.30
N LEU A 14 2.62 7.71 10.60
CA LEU A 14 1.27 8.20 10.86
C LEU A 14 0.47 7.12 11.57
N ASP A 15 -0.12 7.41 12.71
CA ASP A 15 -0.99 6.47 13.43
C ASP A 15 -2.48 6.60 13.05
N SER A 16 -3.35 5.73 13.59
CA SER A 16 -4.80 5.73 13.32
C SER A 16 -5.56 6.87 13.98
N ARG A 17 -4.91 7.63 14.84
CA ARG A 17 -5.44 8.86 15.46
C ARG A 17 -4.97 10.11 14.74
N ALA A 18 -4.25 9.93 13.61
CA ALA A 18 -3.61 10.98 12.84
C ALA A 18 -2.48 11.71 13.59
N ASN A 19 -1.81 11.06 14.57
CA ASN A 19 -0.55 11.59 15.05
C ASN A 19 0.55 11.23 14.06
N LEU A 20 1.29 12.24 13.64
CA LEU A 20 2.47 12.10 12.78
C LEU A 20 3.73 12.24 13.62
N TYR A 21 4.56 11.21 13.58
CA TYR A 21 5.82 11.14 14.33
C TYR A 21 7.01 11.23 13.39
N SER A 22 8.06 11.92 13.83
CA SER A 22 9.40 11.82 13.25
C SER A 22 10.36 11.15 14.22
N PHE A 23 11.10 10.18 13.72
CA PHE A 23 12.16 9.49 14.44
C PHE A 23 13.45 9.54 13.63
N SER A 24 14.59 9.68 14.32
CA SER A 24 15.89 9.39 13.74
C SER A 24 16.09 7.88 13.55
N LEU A 25 17.08 7.46 12.76
CA LEU A 25 17.36 6.02 12.52
C LEU A 25 17.79 5.26 13.80
N ASN A 26 18.29 5.94 14.80
CA ASN A 26 18.62 5.35 16.10
C ASN A 26 17.42 5.26 17.06
N GLY A 27 16.20 5.58 16.58
CA GLY A 27 14.95 5.45 17.33
C GLY A 27 14.61 6.65 18.24
N LYS A 28 15.40 7.73 18.23
CA LYS A 28 15.06 8.93 18.99
C LYS A 28 13.90 9.67 18.34
N LYS A 29 12.83 9.91 19.11
CA LYS A 29 11.71 10.74 18.66
C LYS A 29 12.16 12.19 18.59
N GLU A 30 12.02 12.81 17.42
CA GLU A 30 12.40 14.21 17.18
C GLU A 30 11.22 15.14 17.42
N TRP A 31 10.06 14.83 16.83
CA TRP A 31 8.82 15.58 17.01
C TRP A 31 7.59 14.73 16.81
N VAL A 32 6.44 15.25 17.23
CA VAL A 32 5.11 14.67 17.00
C VAL A 32 4.13 15.79 16.70
N LEU A 33 3.24 15.58 15.72
CA LEU A 33 2.14 16.47 15.38
C LEU A 33 0.83 15.71 15.53
N ASP A 34 -0.11 16.32 16.26
CA ASP A 34 -1.51 15.89 16.29
C ASP A 34 -2.25 16.55 15.12
N LEU A 35 -2.58 15.74 14.10
CA LEU A 35 -3.27 16.18 12.88
C LEU A 35 -4.77 15.88 12.93
N ALA A 36 -5.29 15.37 14.05
CA ALA A 36 -6.73 15.12 14.20
C ALA A 36 -7.50 16.43 14.32
N PRO A 37 -8.69 16.53 13.72
CA PRO A 37 -9.58 17.67 13.94
C PRO A 37 -9.93 17.81 15.43
N ILE A 38 -10.07 19.05 15.93
CA ILE A 38 -10.26 19.35 17.36
C ILE A 38 -11.46 18.56 17.95
N LEU A 39 -12.56 18.46 17.22
CA LEU A 39 -13.78 17.75 17.65
C LEU A 39 -13.66 16.23 17.57
N GLU A 40 -12.66 15.71 16.88
CA GLU A 40 -12.45 14.29 16.64
C GLU A 40 -11.20 13.76 17.36
N LYS A 41 -10.58 14.58 18.20
CA LYS A 41 -9.44 14.19 19.06
C LYS A 41 -9.85 12.96 19.89
N ASN A 42 -8.95 11.97 19.92
CA ASN A 42 -9.15 10.68 20.57
C ASN A 42 -10.03 9.66 19.82
N GLN A 43 -10.63 10.01 18.70
CA GLN A 43 -11.29 9.04 17.85
C GLN A 43 -10.26 8.25 17.01
N LYS A 44 -10.56 6.99 16.76
CA LYS A 44 -9.79 6.15 15.82
C LYS A 44 -10.55 6.08 14.51
N THR A 45 -9.85 6.32 13.41
CA THR A 45 -10.48 6.13 12.09
C THR A 45 -10.35 4.67 11.63
N HIS A 46 -11.32 4.23 10.84
CA HIS A 46 -11.25 2.94 10.13
C HIS A 46 -10.36 3.02 8.88
N HIS A 47 -10.06 4.22 8.41
CA HIS A 47 -9.21 4.48 7.25
C HIS A 47 -7.83 4.94 7.69
N SER A 48 -6.80 4.40 7.05
CA SER A 48 -5.43 4.62 7.52
C SER A 48 -4.75 5.84 6.92
N GLY A 49 -5.28 6.39 5.81
CA GLY A 49 -4.58 7.43 5.10
C GLY A 49 -3.15 7.04 4.73
N GLY A 50 -2.20 7.96 4.81
CA GLY A 50 -0.79 7.67 4.64
C GLY A 50 0.04 8.88 4.28
N ILE A 51 1.33 8.63 4.01
CA ILE A 51 2.34 9.65 3.78
C ILE A 51 2.95 9.43 2.41
N ALA A 52 3.14 10.52 1.67
CA ALA A 52 4.10 10.64 0.58
C ALA A 52 5.10 11.73 0.93
N LEU A 53 6.25 11.72 0.30
CA LEU A 53 7.25 12.75 0.51
C LEU A 53 7.93 13.13 -0.82
N ASN A 54 8.45 14.35 -0.85
CA ASN A 54 9.45 14.79 -1.80
C ASN A 54 10.70 15.26 -1.01
N GLN A 55 11.64 15.93 -1.65
CA GLN A 55 12.87 16.37 -1.03
C GLN A 55 12.68 17.33 0.16
N GLU A 56 11.58 18.07 0.22
CA GLU A 56 11.37 19.16 1.18
C GLU A 56 10.17 18.94 2.10
N ASN A 57 9.17 18.19 1.67
CA ASN A 57 7.86 18.13 2.31
C ASN A 57 7.31 16.72 2.43
N LEU A 58 6.57 16.50 3.50
CA LEU A 58 5.66 15.39 3.70
C LEU A 58 4.27 15.81 3.23
N PHE A 59 3.62 14.95 2.46
CA PHE A 59 2.22 15.06 2.12
C PHE A 59 1.46 13.98 2.86
N VAL A 60 0.62 14.38 3.79
CA VAL A 60 -0.06 13.47 4.72
C VAL A 60 -1.56 13.51 4.46
N ALA A 61 -2.14 12.38 4.06
CA ALA A 61 -3.58 12.20 3.97
C ALA A 61 -4.06 11.45 5.22
N THR A 62 -5.12 11.94 5.88
CA THR A 62 -5.62 11.35 7.12
C THR A 62 -6.94 10.62 6.91
N GLY A 63 -7.24 9.68 7.80
CA GLY A 63 -8.54 9.03 7.88
C GLY A 63 -9.68 9.96 8.31
N PHE A 64 -9.40 11.22 8.64
CA PHE A 64 -10.38 12.27 8.94
C PHE A 64 -10.72 13.15 7.73
N GLY A 65 -10.20 12.82 6.53
CA GLY A 65 -10.50 13.57 5.32
C GLY A 65 -9.63 14.81 5.12
N GLU A 66 -8.52 14.93 5.82
CA GLU A 66 -7.62 16.08 5.67
C GLU A 66 -6.32 15.68 4.96
N ILE A 67 -5.81 16.59 4.14
CA ILE A 67 -4.49 16.52 3.52
C ILE A 67 -3.65 17.68 4.05
N PHE A 68 -2.42 17.37 4.40
CA PHE A 68 -1.42 18.33 4.88
C PHE A 68 -0.20 18.32 3.98
N SER A 69 0.42 19.48 3.82
CA SER A 69 1.82 19.62 3.44
C SER A 69 2.61 20.10 4.66
N ILE A 70 3.62 19.33 5.03
CA ILE A 70 4.39 19.52 6.26
C ILE A 70 5.86 19.51 5.88
N LYS A 71 6.64 20.47 6.35
CA LYS A 71 8.09 20.43 6.19
C LYS A 71 8.73 19.32 7.01
N LEU A 72 9.96 18.94 6.69
CA LEU A 72 10.67 17.87 7.40
C LEU A 72 10.96 18.20 8.88
N ASP A 73 10.91 19.49 9.25
CA ASP A 73 11.03 19.96 10.64
C ASP A 73 9.72 19.88 11.45
N GLY A 74 8.62 19.51 10.80
CA GLY A 74 7.29 19.42 11.42
C GLY A 74 6.41 20.66 11.22
N SER A 75 6.89 21.75 10.63
CA SER A 75 6.07 22.94 10.38
C SER A 75 5.06 22.69 9.25
N ILE A 76 3.80 23.08 9.47
CA ILE A 76 2.71 22.90 8.50
C ILE A 76 2.72 24.03 7.49
N ASN A 77 2.88 23.72 6.20
CA ASN A 77 2.78 24.70 5.12
C ASN A 77 1.32 25.03 4.82
N TRP A 78 0.50 24.01 4.64
CA TRP A 78 -0.91 24.13 4.39
C TRP A 78 -1.67 22.86 4.80
N LYS A 79 -2.98 23.02 5.00
CA LYS A 79 -3.93 21.92 5.17
C LYS A 79 -5.17 22.14 4.32
N LYS A 80 -5.81 21.05 3.89
CA LYS A 80 -7.06 21.07 3.15
C LYS A 80 -7.96 19.95 3.60
N ARG A 81 -9.24 20.25 3.83
CA ARG A 81 -10.26 19.27 4.24
C ARG A 81 -11.14 18.88 3.05
N PHE A 82 -11.56 17.62 3.04
CA PHE A 82 -12.50 17.02 2.11
C PHE A 82 -13.59 16.28 2.89
N ASP A 83 -14.74 16.07 2.25
CA ASP A 83 -15.93 15.49 2.89
C ASP A 83 -15.85 14.00 3.16
N SER A 84 -14.77 13.34 2.75
CA SER A 84 -14.62 11.89 2.89
C SER A 84 -13.20 11.50 3.32
N PRO A 85 -13.07 10.48 4.21
CA PRO A 85 -11.77 9.96 4.64
C PRO A 85 -10.89 9.53 3.48
N PHE A 86 -9.57 9.62 3.66
CA PHE A 86 -8.62 9.04 2.72
C PHE A 86 -8.28 7.60 3.12
N ARG A 87 -8.28 6.70 2.13
CA ARG A 87 -8.03 5.27 2.34
C ARG A 87 -6.55 4.92 2.25
N GLY A 88 -5.87 5.46 1.25
CA GLY A 88 -4.48 5.16 0.92
C GLY A 88 -3.55 6.33 1.12
N ALA A 89 -2.23 6.08 0.99
CA ALA A 89 -1.26 7.15 0.94
C ALA A 89 -1.45 7.98 -0.33
N PRO A 90 -1.23 9.30 -0.26
CA PRO A 90 -1.02 10.10 -1.45
C PRO A 90 0.22 9.61 -2.20
N ILE A 91 0.37 10.03 -3.45
CA ILE A 91 1.62 9.95 -4.18
C ILE A 91 2.01 11.34 -4.66
N PHE A 92 3.30 11.62 -4.67
CA PHE A 92 3.85 12.83 -5.27
C PHE A 92 4.55 12.48 -6.57
N SER A 93 4.14 13.09 -7.66
CA SER A 93 4.72 12.88 -8.99
C SER A 93 4.51 14.11 -9.87
N ASN A 94 5.52 14.50 -10.64
CA ASN A 94 5.45 15.64 -11.56
C ASN A 94 4.91 16.93 -10.90
N ASN A 95 5.42 17.26 -9.71
CA ASN A 95 5.02 18.41 -8.90
C ASN A 95 3.52 18.46 -8.54
N LYS A 96 2.87 17.30 -8.50
CA LYS A 96 1.46 17.14 -8.12
C LYS A 96 1.30 16.06 -7.06
N ILE A 97 0.27 16.22 -6.26
CA ILE A 97 -0.14 15.26 -5.25
C ILE A 97 -1.42 14.59 -5.75
N PHE A 98 -1.44 13.26 -5.76
CA PHE A 98 -2.60 12.48 -6.16
C PHE A 98 -3.06 11.62 -5.00
N VAL A 99 -4.34 11.60 -4.74
CA VAL A 99 -4.94 10.85 -3.64
C VAL A 99 -6.33 10.34 -4.00
N LEU A 100 -6.76 9.25 -3.36
CA LEU A 100 -8.09 8.67 -3.46
C LEU A 100 -8.76 8.71 -2.09
N ASN A 101 -10.00 9.23 -2.04
CA ASN A 101 -10.80 9.18 -0.82
C ASN A 101 -11.70 7.91 -0.77
N ALA A 102 -12.41 7.73 0.33
CA ALA A 102 -13.28 6.57 0.56
C ALA A 102 -14.52 6.55 -0.36
N ASN A 103 -14.92 7.69 -0.92
CA ASN A 103 -16.02 7.80 -1.86
C ASN A 103 -15.58 7.66 -3.32
N ASP A 104 -14.41 7.07 -3.58
CA ASP A 104 -13.84 6.91 -4.92
C ASP A 104 -13.63 8.22 -5.68
N LEU A 105 -13.42 9.33 -4.99
CA LEU A 105 -13.00 10.57 -5.61
C LEU A 105 -11.48 10.60 -5.69
N ALA A 106 -10.94 10.60 -6.90
CA ALA A 106 -9.53 10.89 -7.16
C ALA A 106 -9.35 12.40 -7.23
N ILE A 107 -8.31 12.89 -6.56
CA ILE A 107 -8.02 14.32 -6.41
C ILE A 107 -6.57 14.54 -6.81
N ALA A 108 -6.35 15.52 -7.68
CA ALA A 108 -5.02 16.05 -8.01
C ALA A 108 -4.87 17.45 -7.42
N LEU A 109 -3.82 17.65 -6.65
CA LEU A 109 -3.46 18.94 -6.07
C LEU A 109 -2.11 19.39 -6.62
N ASN A 110 -1.91 20.71 -6.72
CA ASN A 110 -0.57 21.27 -6.90
C ASN A 110 0.19 21.28 -5.55
N LYS A 111 1.44 21.69 -5.57
CA LYS A 111 2.27 21.77 -4.36
C LYS A 111 1.76 22.75 -3.29
N ASN A 112 0.92 23.70 -3.67
CA ASN A 112 0.32 24.71 -2.78
C ASN A 112 -1.04 24.25 -2.18
N GLY A 113 -1.50 23.01 -2.52
CA GLY A 113 -2.77 22.45 -2.02
C GLY A 113 -4.00 22.84 -2.86
N GLU A 114 -3.82 23.54 -3.97
CA GLU A 114 -4.94 23.91 -4.86
C GLU A 114 -5.35 22.70 -5.71
N THR A 115 -6.66 22.48 -5.84
CA THR A 115 -7.19 21.38 -6.66
C THR A 115 -7.03 21.70 -8.14
N ILE A 116 -6.31 20.84 -8.84
CA ILE A 116 -6.12 20.93 -10.30
C ILE A 116 -7.30 20.28 -11.01
N TRP A 117 -7.65 19.08 -10.60
CA TRP A 117 -8.80 18.34 -11.11
C TRP A 117 -9.28 17.29 -10.11
N THR A 118 -10.50 16.84 -10.28
CA THR A 118 -11.08 15.70 -9.59
C THR A 118 -11.67 14.72 -10.60
N LEU A 119 -11.70 13.45 -10.26
CA LEU A 119 -12.32 12.39 -11.08
C LEU A 119 -13.08 11.42 -10.19
N GLN A 120 -14.38 11.32 -10.40
CA GLN A 120 -15.22 10.37 -9.70
C GLN A 120 -15.07 8.96 -10.29
N GLY A 121 -14.83 7.97 -9.44
CA GLY A 121 -14.93 6.56 -9.76
C GLY A 121 -16.36 6.03 -9.67
N ALA A 122 -16.53 4.75 -9.92
CA ALA A 122 -17.82 4.10 -9.70
C ALA A 122 -18.04 3.95 -8.18
N THR A 123 -19.06 4.62 -7.67
CA THR A 123 -19.44 4.52 -6.26
C THR A 123 -20.06 3.15 -5.98
N ARG A 124 -19.29 2.28 -5.36
CA ARG A 124 -19.82 1.06 -4.71
C ARG A 124 -19.31 1.02 -3.28
N PRO A 125 -20.12 0.60 -2.30
CA PRO A 125 -19.64 0.40 -0.95
C PRO A 125 -18.49 -0.61 -0.97
N THR A 126 -17.30 -0.22 -0.51
CA THR A 126 -16.19 -1.15 -0.36
C THR A 126 -16.23 -1.75 1.03
N LEU A 127 -16.16 -3.07 1.10
CA LEU A 127 -16.06 -3.82 2.36
C LEU A 127 -14.64 -3.83 2.94
N LEU A 128 -13.63 -3.41 2.16
CA LEU A 128 -12.24 -3.44 2.58
C LEU A 128 -11.82 -2.09 3.16
N SER A 129 -11.46 -2.10 4.43
CA SER A 129 -10.90 -0.95 5.16
C SER A 129 -9.46 -0.60 4.76
N LYS A 130 -8.79 -1.43 3.97
CA LYS A 130 -7.43 -1.18 3.51
C LYS A 130 -7.42 -0.30 2.27
N GLY A 131 -6.86 0.88 2.39
CA GLY A 131 -6.68 1.78 1.28
C GLY A 131 -5.53 1.38 0.37
N VAL A 132 -5.84 1.25 -0.91
CA VAL A 132 -4.84 1.19 -1.98
C VAL A 132 -4.48 2.60 -2.41
N SER A 133 -3.22 2.79 -2.77
CA SER A 133 -2.71 4.08 -3.25
C SER A 133 -2.68 4.11 -4.76
N PRO A 134 -2.81 5.29 -5.37
CA PRO A 134 -2.49 5.48 -6.78
C PRO A 134 -1.05 5.06 -7.09
N ALA A 135 -0.74 4.89 -8.38
CA ALA A 135 0.64 4.73 -8.85
C ALA A 135 0.86 5.61 -10.09
N ALA A 136 2.03 6.20 -10.22
CA ALA A 136 2.35 7.04 -11.37
C ALA A 136 3.69 6.66 -11.98
N LYS A 137 3.75 6.74 -13.31
CA LYS A 137 5.00 6.64 -14.06
C LYS A 137 4.89 7.44 -15.35
N SER A 138 5.89 8.28 -15.61
CA SER A 138 5.91 9.15 -16.78
C SER A 138 4.62 9.99 -16.89
N ASN A 139 3.89 9.90 -17.99
CA ASN A 139 2.64 10.63 -18.22
C ASN A 139 1.39 9.76 -17.95
N LYS A 140 1.45 8.83 -17.01
CA LYS A 140 0.33 7.98 -16.64
C LYS A 140 0.16 7.94 -15.13
N LEU A 141 -1.08 8.10 -14.70
CA LEU A 141 -1.54 7.95 -13.32
C LEU A 141 -2.55 6.81 -13.30
N LEU A 142 -2.30 5.83 -12.45
CA LEU A 142 -3.17 4.68 -12.22
C LEU A 142 -4.01 4.90 -10.97
N LEU A 143 -5.31 4.87 -11.13
CA LEU A 143 -6.30 5.11 -10.09
C LEU A 143 -7.07 3.81 -9.79
N PRO A 144 -6.76 3.12 -8.68
CA PRO A 144 -7.45 1.92 -8.27
C PRO A 144 -8.76 2.28 -7.53
N PHE A 145 -9.86 2.32 -8.25
CA PHE A 145 -11.19 2.56 -7.70
C PHE A 145 -11.81 1.28 -7.10
N SER A 146 -12.86 1.45 -6.33
CA SER A 146 -13.63 0.35 -5.77
C SER A 146 -14.13 -0.63 -6.84
N ALA A 147 -14.56 -1.81 -6.43
CA ALA A 147 -15.02 -2.88 -7.31
C ALA A 147 -13.96 -3.32 -8.34
N GLY A 148 -12.68 -3.24 -7.98
CA GLY A 148 -11.58 -3.70 -8.81
C GLY A 148 -11.39 -2.93 -10.11
N GLN A 149 -11.91 -1.72 -10.23
CA GLN A 149 -11.77 -0.90 -11.42
C GLN A 149 -10.47 -0.09 -11.39
N LEU A 150 -9.58 -0.32 -12.35
CA LEU A 150 -8.39 0.49 -12.57
C LEU A 150 -8.61 1.44 -13.76
N LYS A 151 -8.38 2.73 -13.55
CA LYS A 151 -8.30 3.71 -14.64
C LYS A 151 -6.87 4.23 -14.77
N ALA A 152 -6.35 4.26 -15.99
CA ALA A 152 -5.17 5.05 -16.31
C ALA A 152 -5.62 6.39 -16.88
N VAL A 153 -5.08 7.47 -16.32
CA VAL A 153 -5.42 8.83 -16.71
C VAL A 153 -4.17 9.68 -16.96
N ARG A 154 -4.31 10.79 -17.66
CA ARG A 154 -3.26 11.79 -17.78
C ARG A 154 -3.11 12.56 -16.47
N PRO A 155 -1.93 12.65 -15.84
CA PRO A 155 -1.74 13.33 -14.56
C PRO A 155 -2.11 14.82 -14.58
N ASN A 156 -2.04 15.48 -15.75
CA ASN A 156 -2.24 16.92 -15.84
C ASN A 156 -3.71 17.34 -15.78
N ASN A 157 -4.64 16.53 -16.29
CA ASN A 157 -6.04 16.90 -16.44
C ASN A 157 -7.03 15.78 -16.09
N GLY A 158 -6.56 14.62 -15.61
CA GLY A 158 -7.44 13.49 -15.30
C GLY A 158 -8.07 12.79 -16.50
N ALA A 159 -7.72 13.17 -17.74
CA ALA A 159 -8.31 12.56 -18.94
C ALA A 159 -7.98 11.07 -19.03
N GLN A 160 -9.00 10.24 -19.18
CA GLN A 160 -8.87 8.79 -19.25
C GLN A 160 -8.08 8.36 -20.48
N ILE A 161 -7.10 7.48 -20.28
CA ILE A 161 -6.33 6.83 -21.34
C ILE A 161 -6.94 5.45 -21.62
N TRP A 162 -7.12 4.65 -20.57
CA TRP A 162 -7.78 3.35 -20.62
C TRP A 162 -8.38 3.00 -19.26
N LYS A 163 -9.26 2.01 -19.23
CA LYS A 163 -9.82 1.43 -18.01
C LYS A 163 -9.90 -0.07 -18.14
N VAL A 164 -9.72 -0.76 -17.00
CA VAL A 164 -9.92 -2.19 -16.85
C VAL A 164 -10.59 -2.47 -15.51
N ALA A 165 -11.24 -3.62 -15.41
CA ALA A 165 -11.74 -4.15 -14.15
C ALA A 165 -11.29 -5.61 -14.00
N PHE A 166 -11.17 -6.12 -12.78
CA PHE A 166 -11.04 -7.55 -12.57
C PHE A 166 -12.25 -8.25 -13.18
N ASP A 167 -11.99 -9.27 -14.01
CA ASP A 167 -13.04 -9.99 -14.71
C ASP A 167 -13.91 -10.75 -13.69
N GLN A 168 -15.22 -10.49 -13.72
CA GLN A 168 -16.20 -11.14 -12.88
C GLN A 168 -16.84 -12.37 -13.58
N SER A 169 -16.36 -12.72 -14.77
CA SER A 169 -16.99 -13.71 -15.65
C SER A 169 -16.48 -15.13 -15.48
N ASN A 170 -16.38 -15.67 -14.27
CA ASN A 170 -16.53 -17.10 -14.10
C ASN A 170 -18.04 -17.39 -13.93
N LYS A 171 -18.74 -17.49 -15.07
CA LYS A 171 -20.12 -17.96 -15.15
C LYS A 171 -20.16 -19.40 -14.68
N GLY A 172 -20.56 -19.65 -13.44
CA GLY A 172 -20.77 -20.99 -12.94
C GLY A 172 -20.78 -21.15 -11.42
N GLU A 173 -20.20 -20.23 -10.66
CA GLU A 173 -20.26 -20.30 -9.21
C GLU A 173 -21.11 -19.17 -8.63
N ALA A 174 -21.98 -19.54 -7.68
CA ALA A 174 -23.00 -18.67 -7.06
C ALA A 174 -22.41 -17.52 -6.19
N TYR A 175 -21.11 -17.26 -6.27
CA TYR A 175 -20.42 -16.18 -5.60
C TYR A 175 -19.68 -15.34 -6.63
N SER A 176 -20.34 -14.34 -7.19
CA SER A 176 -19.65 -13.22 -7.85
C SER A 176 -18.92 -12.41 -6.78
N ILE A 177 -17.71 -12.84 -6.42
CA ILE A 177 -16.87 -12.13 -5.46
C ILE A 177 -16.41 -10.87 -6.17
N ILE A 178 -16.90 -9.73 -5.71
CA ILE A 178 -16.48 -8.41 -6.15
C ILE A 178 -14.96 -8.33 -5.89
N GLY A 179 -14.18 -8.29 -6.95
CA GLY A 179 -12.72 -8.31 -6.88
C GLY A 179 -12.16 -6.96 -6.46
N ASP A 180 -12.17 -6.63 -5.16
CA ASP A 180 -11.48 -5.45 -4.66
C ASP A 180 -9.95 -5.60 -4.73
N PHE A 181 -9.25 -4.49 -4.95
CA PHE A 181 -7.79 -4.49 -4.90
C PHE A 181 -7.28 -4.86 -3.52
N GLY A 182 -6.48 -5.91 -3.45
CA GLY A 182 -5.81 -6.33 -2.22
C GLY A 182 -4.51 -5.57 -1.95
N GLY A 183 -3.91 -4.97 -2.99
CA GLY A 183 -2.69 -4.16 -2.92
C GLY A 183 -2.69 -3.02 -3.93
N SER A 184 -1.79 -2.05 -3.73
CA SER A 184 -1.61 -0.95 -4.66
C SER A 184 -1.04 -1.43 -5.99
N PRO A 185 -1.39 -0.80 -7.13
CA PRO A 185 -0.78 -1.10 -8.42
C PRO A 185 0.74 -0.92 -8.37
N VAL A 186 1.47 -1.85 -8.95
CA VAL A 186 2.94 -1.76 -9.08
C VAL A 186 3.29 -1.59 -10.54
N ILE A 187 4.06 -0.55 -10.85
CA ILE A 187 4.52 -0.27 -12.22
C ILE A 187 5.99 -0.64 -12.31
N LYS A 188 6.34 -1.53 -13.24
CA LYS A 188 7.73 -1.85 -13.60
C LYS A 188 7.87 -1.88 -15.11
N SER A 189 8.84 -1.14 -15.63
CA SER A 189 9.03 -0.97 -17.08
C SER A 189 7.73 -0.54 -17.79
N ASN A 190 7.18 -1.33 -18.68
CA ASN A 190 5.92 -1.09 -19.40
C ASN A 190 4.80 -2.02 -18.91
N LYS A 191 4.93 -2.60 -17.73
CA LYS A 191 3.93 -3.49 -17.13
C LYS A 191 3.31 -2.88 -15.87
N VAL A 192 2.07 -3.23 -15.61
CA VAL A 192 1.34 -2.93 -14.38
C VAL A 192 0.93 -4.24 -13.75
N PHE A 193 1.23 -4.42 -12.48
CA PHE A 193 0.86 -5.59 -11.72
C PHE A 193 -0.21 -5.23 -10.69
N LEU A 194 -1.28 -5.99 -10.68
CA LEU A 194 -2.46 -5.80 -9.84
C LEU A 194 -2.78 -7.09 -9.12
N VAL A 195 -3.13 -6.98 -7.86
CA VAL A 195 -3.61 -8.13 -7.09
C VAL A 195 -4.98 -7.83 -6.50
N SER A 196 -5.90 -8.80 -6.61
CA SER A 196 -7.18 -8.78 -5.92
C SER A 196 -7.12 -9.55 -4.62
N SER A 197 -7.96 -9.18 -3.67
CA SER A 197 -8.18 -9.95 -2.45
C SER A 197 -8.92 -11.27 -2.72
N SER A 198 -9.69 -11.32 -3.82
CA SER A 198 -10.55 -12.44 -4.20
C SER A 198 -9.86 -13.58 -4.96
N GLY A 199 -8.56 -13.45 -5.28
CA GLY A 199 -7.81 -14.59 -5.80
C GLY A 199 -7.12 -14.40 -7.14
N GLN A 200 -6.92 -13.18 -7.63
CA GLN A 200 -6.30 -12.96 -8.95
C GLN A 200 -5.11 -11.99 -8.89
N LEU A 201 -4.04 -12.34 -9.56
CA LEU A 201 -2.93 -11.44 -9.90
C LEU A 201 -2.88 -11.26 -11.42
N LEU A 202 -2.81 -10.02 -11.88
CA LEU A 202 -2.79 -9.61 -13.29
C LEU A 202 -1.51 -8.89 -13.64
N ALA A 203 -0.99 -9.13 -14.84
CA ALA A 203 -0.06 -8.24 -15.51
C ALA A 203 -0.74 -7.58 -16.71
N LEU A 204 -0.67 -6.27 -16.79
CA LEU A 204 -1.22 -5.46 -17.87
C LEU A 204 -0.11 -4.67 -18.56
N ASN A 205 -0.31 -4.36 -19.84
CA ASN A 205 0.50 -3.39 -20.53
C ASN A 205 0.16 -1.97 -20.05
N LEU A 206 1.16 -1.22 -19.59
CA LEU A 206 0.98 0.12 -19.05
C LEU A 206 0.37 1.12 -20.05
N ASN A 207 0.65 0.96 -21.35
CA ASN A 207 0.20 1.90 -22.35
C ASN A 207 -1.24 1.68 -22.79
N SER A 208 -1.65 0.41 -22.92
CA SER A 208 -2.95 0.04 -23.48
C SER A 208 -3.95 -0.53 -22.46
N GLY A 209 -3.51 -0.92 -21.26
CA GLY A 209 -4.34 -1.65 -20.29
C GLY A 209 -4.63 -3.11 -20.69
N ARG A 210 -4.10 -3.59 -21.83
CA ARG A 210 -4.35 -4.97 -22.27
C ARG A 210 -3.68 -5.96 -21.32
N LYS A 211 -4.42 -7.02 -20.98
CA LYS A 211 -3.92 -8.13 -20.16
C LYS A 211 -2.78 -8.83 -20.91
N ILE A 212 -1.66 -9.02 -20.22
CA ILE A 212 -0.52 -9.80 -20.69
C ILE A 212 -0.70 -11.24 -20.21
N TRP A 213 -0.93 -11.42 -18.91
CA TRP A 213 -1.21 -12.70 -18.29
C TRP A 213 -2.02 -12.52 -16.99
N SER A 214 -2.53 -13.63 -16.48
CA SER A 214 -3.19 -13.68 -15.17
C SER A 214 -2.93 -15.03 -14.50
N VAL A 215 -2.85 -15.03 -13.17
CA VAL A 215 -2.68 -16.23 -12.35
C VAL A 215 -3.62 -16.17 -11.14
N LEU A 216 -4.09 -17.34 -10.68
CA LEU A 216 -5.01 -17.46 -9.54
C LEU A 216 -4.23 -17.37 -8.22
N VAL A 217 -3.85 -16.16 -7.84
CA VAL A 217 -3.19 -15.85 -6.57
C VAL A 217 -3.77 -14.55 -6.04
N GLY A 218 -4.56 -14.63 -4.97
CA GLY A 218 -5.09 -13.47 -4.26
C GLY A 218 -4.15 -13.00 -3.16
N SER A 219 -4.15 -11.71 -2.87
CA SER A 219 -3.36 -11.13 -1.79
C SER A 219 -4.03 -9.89 -1.21
N ASN A 220 -3.81 -9.65 0.08
CA ASN A 220 -4.14 -8.42 0.78
C ASN A 220 -2.93 -7.49 0.96
N SER A 221 -1.87 -7.71 0.21
CA SER A 221 -0.63 -6.93 0.26
C SER A 221 -0.15 -6.57 -1.14
N THR A 222 0.50 -5.44 -1.27
CA THR A 222 1.15 -5.04 -2.53
C THR A 222 2.28 -6.03 -2.86
N PRO A 223 2.34 -6.59 -4.07
CA PRO A 223 3.42 -7.50 -4.46
C PRO A 223 4.78 -6.80 -4.50
N VAL A 224 5.83 -7.57 -4.28
CA VAL A 224 7.22 -7.13 -4.47
C VAL A 224 7.73 -7.69 -5.79
N ILE A 225 8.37 -6.84 -6.60
CA ILE A 225 8.86 -7.22 -7.92
C ILE A 225 10.35 -6.94 -8.00
N ASN A 226 11.13 -7.98 -8.14
CA ASN A 226 12.58 -7.89 -8.25
C ASN A 226 13.17 -9.06 -9.06
N GLY A 227 14.25 -8.84 -9.81
CA GLY A 227 15.02 -9.88 -10.50
C GLY A 227 14.17 -10.77 -11.43
N GLY A 228 13.22 -10.21 -12.18
CA GLY A 228 12.33 -10.98 -13.06
C GLY A 228 11.26 -11.81 -12.33
N SER A 229 11.13 -11.61 -11.02
CA SER A 229 10.17 -12.35 -10.18
C SER A 229 9.21 -11.42 -9.46
N ILE A 230 8.02 -11.93 -9.21
CA ILE A 230 6.99 -11.31 -8.38
C ILE A 230 6.82 -12.17 -7.13
N PHE A 231 6.89 -11.56 -5.96
CA PHE A 231 6.69 -12.22 -4.68
C PHE A 231 5.40 -11.73 -4.04
N VAL A 232 4.55 -12.66 -3.64
CA VAL A 232 3.22 -12.38 -3.08
C VAL A 232 3.00 -13.21 -1.83
N VAL A 233 2.48 -12.58 -0.78
CA VAL A 233 1.88 -13.30 0.34
C VAL A 233 0.39 -13.47 0.03
N SER A 234 -0.02 -14.71 -0.20
CA SER A 234 -1.40 -15.00 -0.61
C SER A 234 -2.39 -14.91 0.57
N THR A 235 -3.66 -14.73 0.23
CA THR A 235 -4.75 -14.76 1.23
C THR A 235 -4.87 -16.11 1.94
N ASN A 236 -4.34 -17.17 1.34
CA ASN A 236 -4.32 -18.54 1.90
C ASN A 236 -3.06 -18.82 2.74
N GLY A 237 -2.27 -17.79 3.09
CA GLY A 237 -1.09 -17.96 3.94
C GLY A 237 0.11 -18.59 3.26
N GLN A 238 0.23 -18.44 1.95
CA GLN A 238 1.39 -18.91 1.19
C GLN A 238 2.27 -17.75 0.75
N LEU A 239 3.58 -17.95 0.74
CA LEU A 239 4.53 -17.12 0.01
C LEU A 239 4.71 -17.75 -1.38
N VAL A 240 4.45 -16.95 -2.42
CA VAL A 240 4.48 -17.40 -3.82
C VAL A 240 5.46 -16.58 -4.62
N ARG A 241 6.33 -17.25 -5.40
CA ARG A 241 7.18 -16.62 -6.42
C ARG A 241 6.62 -16.93 -7.80
N ILE A 242 6.48 -15.90 -8.60
CA ILE A 242 5.86 -15.95 -9.93
C ILE A 242 6.82 -15.31 -10.92
N ASP A 243 6.96 -15.88 -12.11
CA ASP A 243 7.72 -15.27 -13.20
C ASP A 243 7.02 -13.99 -13.68
N GLU A 244 7.77 -12.91 -13.78
CA GLU A 244 7.28 -11.58 -14.16
C GLU A 244 6.78 -11.53 -15.60
N ASN A 245 7.28 -12.42 -16.49
CA ASN A 245 7.00 -12.32 -17.92
C ASN A 245 5.76 -13.08 -18.34
N ASN A 246 5.56 -14.29 -17.80
CA ASN A 246 4.49 -15.20 -18.22
C ASN A 246 3.47 -15.52 -17.13
N GLY A 247 3.74 -15.17 -15.86
CA GLY A 247 2.83 -15.43 -14.74
C GLY A 247 2.90 -16.86 -14.19
N GLU A 248 3.88 -17.68 -14.60
CA GLU A 248 4.05 -19.03 -14.09
C GLU A 248 4.53 -19.03 -12.63
N VAL A 249 3.95 -19.90 -11.82
CA VAL A 249 4.36 -20.08 -10.43
C VAL A 249 5.67 -20.88 -10.41
N ILE A 250 6.76 -20.23 -10.00
CA ILE A 250 8.07 -20.84 -9.87
C ILE A 250 8.13 -21.74 -8.64
N TRP A 251 7.63 -21.21 -7.50
CA TRP A 251 7.46 -21.98 -6.27
C TRP A 251 6.37 -21.34 -5.38
N SER A 252 5.80 -22.17 -4.49
CA SER A 252 4.89 -21.77 -3.43
C SER A 252 5.28 -22.45 -2.12
N ARG A 253 5.19 -21.74 -0.99
CA ARG A 253 5.52 -22.23 0.36
C ARG A 253 4.49 -21.78 1.37
N ASN A 254 4.03 -22.69 2.20
CA ASN A 254 3.19 -22.34 3.36
C ASN A 254 4.04 -21.54 4.37
N ILE A 255 3.49 -20.42 4.84
CA ILE A 255 4.14 -19.55 5.83
C ILE A 255 3.81 -20.05 7.24
N SER A 256 2.57 -20.50 7.48
CA SER A 256 2.15 -21.07 8.76
C SER A 256 2.63 -22.51 8.88
N GLY A 257 3.30 -22.81 9.98
CA GLY A 257 3.58 -24.20 10.37
C GLY A 257 2.38 -24.92 10.99
N SER A 258 1.24 -24.23 11.17
CA SER A 258 0.02 -24.78 11.77
C SER A 258 -1.17 -24.66 10.82
N THR A 259 -2.11 -25.61 10.93
CA THR A 259 -3.38 -25.63 10.22
C THR A 259 -4.43 -24.65 10.77
N SER A 260 -4.04 -23.74 11.63
CA SER A 260 -4.95 -22.74 12.23
C SER A 260 -5.34 -21.69 11.19
N SER A 261 -6.61 -21.67 10.84
CA SER A 261 -7.22 -20.88 9.76
C SER A 261 -7.28 -19.35 10.01
N ASN A 262 -6.82 -18.86 11.17
CA ASN A 262 -6.99 -17.46 11.59
C ASN A 262 -5.73 -16.59 11.48
N GLU A 263 -4.59 -17.14 11.11
CA GLU A 263 -3.35 -16.38 10.99
C GLU A 263 -3.35 -15.53 9.71
N LYS A 264 -3.00 -14.25 9.85
CA LYS A 264 -2.83 -13.33 8.71
C LYS A 264 -1.37 -12.94 8.59
N PHE A 265 -0.86 -12.97 7.37
CA PHE A 265 0.51 -12.62 7.05
C PHE A 265 0.57 -11.32 6.23
N PHE A 266 1.63 -10.55 6.45
CA PHE A 266 1.83 -9.24 5.84
C PHE A 266 3.22 -9.16 5.23
N GLY A 267 3.30 -8.61 4.03
CA GLY A 267 4.50 -8.53 3.24
C GLY A 267 4.25 -9.06 1.82
N PRO A 268 5.29 -9.55 1.14
CA PRO A 268 6.67 -9.57 1.61
C PRO A 268 7.32 -8.18 1.57
N THR A 269 8.45 -8.03 2.25
CA THR A 269 9.39 -6.92 2.08
C THR A 269 10.74 -7.52 1.67
N LEU A 270 11.32 -7.03 0.59
CA LEU A 270 12.65 -7.47 0.15
C LEU A 270 13.71 -6.55 0.77
N ALA A 271 14.60 -7.11 1.58
CA ALA A 271 15.71 -6.40 2.19
C ALA A 271 16.86 -7.36 2.50
N GLY A 272 18.11 -6.92 2.32
CA GLY A 272 19.30 -7.72 2.57
C GLY A 272 19.29 -9.04 1.80
N ASN A 273 18.80 -9.05 0.55
CA ASN A 273 18.65 -10.23 -0.30
C ASN A 273 17.66 -11.30 0.22
N PHE A 274 16.81 -10.97 1.19
CA PHE A 274 15.80 -11.87 1.75
C PHE A 274 14.40 -11.27 1.68
N LEU A 275 13.40 -12.16 1.68
CA LEU A 275 12.00 -11.79 1.84
C LEU A 275 11.61 -11.86 3.32
N TRP A 276 11.07 -10.77 3.81
CA TRP A 276 10.63 -10.64 5.19
C TRP A 276 9.11 -10.60 5.27
N ILE A 277 8.56 -11.42 6.16
CA ILE A 277 7.12 -11.58 6.36
C ILE A 277 6.82 -11.47 7.85
N THR A 278 5.78 -10.71 8.17
CA THR A 278 5.23 -10.61 9.53
C THR A 278 3.86 -11.27 9.60
N GLY A 279 3.42 -11.62 10.79
CA GLY A 279 2.12 -12.24 10.99
C GLY A 279 1.42 -11.81 12.29
N THR A 280 0.12 -12.08 12.34
CA THR A 280 -0.69 -11.88 13.55
C THR A 280 -0.27 -12.79 14.70
N ASP A 281 0.49 -13.82 14.41
CA ASP A 281 1.12 -14.73 15.36
C ASP A 281 2.33 -14.12 16.10
N GLY A 282 2.72 -12.89 15.76
CA GLY A 282 3.79 -12.14 16.42
C GLY A 282 5.20 -12.53 15.99
N TYR A 283 5.36 -13.19 14.84
CA TYR A 283 6.67 -13.57 14.33
C TYR A 283 7.09 -12.70 13.14
N LEU A 284 8.40 -12.45 13.06
CA LEU A 284 9.12 -12.00 11.88
C LEU A 284 9.81 -13.21 11.25
N ARG A 285 9.56 -13.45 9.97
CA ARG A 285 10.12 -14.58 9.22
C ARG A 285 10.98 -14.08 8.08
N LYS A 286 12.08 -14.77 7.84
CA LYS A 286 13.06 -14.51 6.79
C LYS A 286 13.09 -15.67 5.82
N PHE A 287 12.90 -15.41 4.52
CA PHE A 287 12.87 -16.44 3.47
C PHE A 287 13.91 -16.12 2.40
N ASP A 288 14.50 -17.19 1.86
CA ASP A 288 15.33 -17.12 0.67
C ASP A 288 14.45 -16.89 -0.58
N PRO A 289 14.66 -15.83 -1.37
CA PRO A 289 13.81 -15.54 -2.52
C PRO A 289 14.00 -16.51 -3.69
N SER A 290 15.12 -17.23 -3.76
CA SER A 290 15.39 -18.18 -4.83
C SER A 290 14.65 -19.50 -4.63
N THR A 291 14.64 -20.02 -3.43
CA THR A 291 14.10 -21.35 -3.07
C THR A 291 12.78 -21.31 -2.30
N GLY A 292 12.46 -20.17 -1.70
CA GLY A 292 11.33 -20.03 -0.77
C GLY A 292 11.54 -20.72 0.57
N LYS A 293 12.76 -21.17 0.88
CA LYS A 293 13.08 -21.81 2.17
C LYS A 293 13.08 -20.77 3.29
N GLU A 294 12.43 -21.07 4.43
CA GLU A 294 12.53 -20.26 5.63
C GLU A 294 13.96 -20.36 6.19
N PHE A 295 14.59 -19.20 6.31
CA PHE A 295 15.96 -19.08 6.82
C PHE A 295 15.97 -18.90 8.34
N SER A 296 15.06 -18.06 8.86
CA SER A 296 14.92 -17.82 10.28
C SER A 296 13.52 -17.32 10.64
N LYS A 297 13.16 -17.51 11.91
CA LYS A 297 11.89 -17.08 12.50
C LYS A 297 12.17 -16.47 13.88
N HIS A 298 11.82 -15.20 14.07
CA HIS A 298 12.07 -14.46 15.31
C HIS A 298 10.74 -14.06 15.95
N ARG A 299 10.59 -14.33 17.24
CA ARG A 299 9.41 -13.94 17.99
C ARG A 299 9.55 -12.48 18.44
N ILE A 300 8.63 -11.63 17.97
CA ILE A 300 8.55 -10.21 18.34
C ILE A 300 7.68 -10.01 19.58
N GLY A 301 6.82 -10.98 19.89
CA GLY A 301 6.02 -11.05 21.12
C GLY A 301 4.62 -10.47 21.01
N ASN A 302 4.43 -9.37 20.29
CA ASN A 302 3.12 -8.73 20.07
C ASN A 302 2.61 -9.00 18.67
N GLN A 303 1.27 -9.02 18.50
CA GLN A 303 0.66 -9.12 17.18
C GLN A 303 1.18 -8.02 16.24
N ILE A 304 1.59 -8.43 15.04
CA ILE A 304 2.02 -7.52 13.98
C ILE A 304 0.91 -7.49 12.95
N LEU A 305 0.46 -6.30 12.57
CA LEU A 305 -0.66 -6.09 11.64
C LEU A 305 -0.21 -5.47 10.31
N TYR A 306 1.09 -5.25 10.14
CA TYR A 306 1.66 -4.55 9.00
C TYR A 306 2.91 -5.28 8.50
N ARG A 307 3.21 -5.08 7.21
CA ARG A 307 4.50 -5.50 6.67
C ARG A 307 5.63 -4.71 7.34
N THR A 308 6.83 -5.25 7.29
CA THR A 308 8.05 -4.52 7.64
C THR A 308 8.34 -3.40 6.64
N TYR A 309 9.09 -2.41 7.09
CA TYR A 309 9.63 -1.35 6.25
C TYR A 309 11.15 -1.43 6.28
N ALA A 310 11.78 -1.62 5.13
CA ALA A 310 13.23 -1.61 5.00
C ALA A 310 13.70 -0.16 4.86
N VAL A 311 14.68 0.23 5.67
CA VAL A 311 15.23 1.58 5.74
C VAL A 311 16.74 1.44 5.98
N HIS A 312 17.56 1.78 4.99
CA HIS A 312 19.00 1.51 4.99
C HIS A 312 19.29 0.03 5.31
N ASP A 313 20.00 -0.23 6.38
CA ASP A 313 20.39 -1.54 6.89
C ASP A 313 19.41 -2.14 7.92
N LYS A 314 18.31 -1.44 8.24
CA LYS A 314 17.34 -1.81 9.27
C LYS A 314 15.98 -2.18 8.72
N LEU A 315 15.30 -3.07 9.44
CA LEU A 315 13.89 -3.36 9.26
C LEU A 315 13.08 -2.74 10.40
N PHE A 316 12.10 -1.92 10.05
CA PHE A 316 11.17 -1.37 11.03
C PHE A 316 9.88 -2.19 11.07
N ILE A 317 9.50 -2.58 12.28
CA ILE A 317 8.30 -3.36 12.58
C ILE A 317 7.40 -2.49 13.45
N ILE A 318 6.12 -2.40 13.08
CA ILE A 318 5.11 -1.71 13.87
C ILE A 318 4.15 -2.76 14.44
N THR A 319 4.05 -2.85 15.77
CA THR A 319 3.16 -3.78 16.44
C THR A 319 1.74 -3.23 16.58
N LYS A 320 0.77 -4.09 16.86
CA LYS A 320 -0.63 -3.70 17.13
C LYS A 320 -0.75 -2.70 18.29
N SER A 321 0.12 -2.77 19.27
CA SER A 321 0.16 -1.84 20.42
C SER A 321 0.80 -0.49 20.10
N GLY A 322 1.32 -0.30 18.89
CA GLY A 322 1.98 0.94 18.46
C GLY A 322 3.48 0.98 18.79
N LYS A 323 4.06 -0.12 19.29
CA LYS A 323 5.51 -0.20 19.49
C LYS A 323 6.22 -0.29 18.15
N ILE A 324 7.26 0.50 17.99
CA ILE A 324 8.15 0.50 16.82
C ILE A 324 9.44 -0.21 17.23
N ILE A 325 9.85 -1.18 16.44
CA ILE A 325 11.04 -1.99 16.68
C ILE A 325 11.91 -1.88 15.43
N ALA A 326 13.17 -1.47 15.61
CA ALA A 326 14.20 -1.60 14.59
C ALA A 326 14.90 -2.96 14.76
N PHE A 327 15.06 -3.66 13.65
CA PHE A 327 15.72 -4.96 13.57
C PHE A 327 16.87 -4.84 12.56
N ASP A 328 18.07 -5.23 12.97
CA ASP A 328 19.30 -5.19 12.15
C ASP A 328 19.46 -6.43 11.30
#